data_8b2d7681a4630b31c395a1f6277459b4
#
_entry.id   8b2d7681a4630b31c395a1f6277459b4
#
_cell.length_a   1.000
_cell.length_b   1.000
_cell.length_c   1.000
_cell.angle_alpha   90.00
_cell.angle_beta   90.00
_cell.angle_gamma   90.00
#
_symmetry.space_group_name_H-M   'P 1'
#
loop_
_entity.id
_entity.type
_entity.pdbx_description
1 polymer ?
#
loop_
_entity_poly.entity_id
_entity_poly.type
_entity_poly.pdbx_seq_one_letter_code
_entity_poly.pdbx_strand_id
1 'polypeptide(L)'
;RIQGGVVTAEGTGGGAGILMAMPDEFMRATIDADLPAAGHYAAGIAFLDRDIAASGRQEQAIAAIAKEEGLDVLAWRTVPTDPNGLGLQALASMPAFKTLVLADPKGELAGIDVDRRVYHVRKRAEHEVGVYFASLSSRTITYKGMLTTMQLKPFFPDLSDERMKTTVATVHSRFSTNTFPSWPLAQPFRMLAHNGEINTIQGNRNWFTARQGRLKSDLLGDMDELLPILTPGY
;
A
#
# COMPACT_ATOMS: atom_id res chain seq x y z
N ARG A 1 -7.72 -2.40 -32.81
CA ARG A 1 -6.35 -2.09 -32.34
C ARG A 1 -6.46 -1.88 -30.84
N ILE A 2 -6.00 -2.82 -30.08
CA ILE A 2 -5.79 -2.65 -28.64
C ILE A 2 -4.57 -1.73 -28.54
N GLN A 3 -4.83 -0.46 -28.35
CA GLN A 3 -3.81 0.47 -27.92
C GLN A 3 -3.57 0.27 -26.43
N GLY A 4 -2.38 -0.02 -26.12
CA GLY A 4 -1.87 0.20 -24.79
C GLY A 4 -1.89 -1.01 -23.92
N GLY A 5 -1.06 -1.51 -23.63
CA GLY A 5 -0.37 -2.42 -22.79
C GLY A 5 0.78 -2.91 -23.65
N VAL A 6 1.95 -2.50 -23.33
CA VAL A 6 3.11 -3.25 -23.76
C VAL A 6 2.77 -4.69 -23.40
N VAL A 7 2.51 -5.53 -24.39
CA VAL A 7 2.44 -6.98 -24.19
C VAL A 7 3.88 -7.36 -23.85
N THR A 8 4.19 -7.18 -22.61
CA THR A 8 5.37 -7.76 -22.01
C THR A 8 5.15 -9.26 -22.01
N ALA A 9 6.19 -10.02 -22.13
CA ALA A 9 6.21 -11.48 -22.28
C ALA A 9 5.08 -12.20 -21.52
N GLU A 10 4.65 -13.33 -22.05
CA GLU A 10 3.63 -14.22 -21.46
C GLU A 10 3.76 -14.29 -19.93
N GLY A 11 2.68 -14.00 -19.19
CA GLY A 11 2.71 -14.00 -17.73
C GLY A 11 3.10 -12.68 -17.04
N THR A 12 3.50 -11.64 -17.78
CA THR A 12 3.61 -10.27 -17.22
C THR A 12 2.27 -9.59 -17.32
N GLY A 13 1.51 -9.68 -16.27
CA GLY A 13 0.15 -9.16 -16.21
C GLY A 13 0.07 -7.64 -16.33
N GLY A 14 -1.09 -7.17 -16.72
CA GLY A 14 -1.42 -5.77 -16.79
C GLY A 14 -1.79 -5.13 -15.44
N GLY A 15 -1.15 -5.44 -14.35
CA GLY A 15 -1.46 -4.94 -13.02
C GLY A 15 -2.86 -5.31 -12.52
N ALA A 16 -2.97 -6.03 -11.44
CA ALA A 16 -4.25 -6.34 -10.82
C ALA A 16 -4.22 -6.09 -9.31
N GLY A 17 -5.37 -5.81 -8.75
CA GLY A 17 -5.48 -5.65 -7.30
C GLY A 17 -6.91 -5.47 -6.82
N ILE A 18 -7.02 -5.58 -5.52
CA ILE A 18 -8.25 -5.40 -4.76
C ILE A 18 -7.96 -4.57 -3.52
N LEU A 19 -8.74 -3.52 -3.31
CA LEU A 19 -8.88 -2.82 -2.05
C LEU A 19 -10.17 -3.28 -1.41
N MET A 20 -10.14 -3.60 -0.14
CA MET A 20 -11.30 -4.05 0.61
C MET A 20 -11.36 -3.40 2.00
N ALA A 21 -12.54 -3.44 2.63
CA ALA A 21 -12.64 -3.08 4.04
C ALA A 21 -11.73 -3.98 4.88
N MET A 22 -11.22 -3.45 6.00
CA MET A 22 -10.32 -4.20 6.89
C MET A 22 -10.98 -5.51 7.36
N PRO A 23 -10.41 -6.67 7.02
CA PRO A 23 -10.97 -7.96 7.39
C PRO A 23 -10.53 -8.35 8.80
N ASP A 24 -11.14 -7.77 9.83
CA ASP A 24 -10.71 -7.87 11.22
C ASP A 24 -10.63 -9.35 11.72
N GLU A 25 -11.58 -10.20 11.32
CA GLU A 25 -11.57 -11.63 11.66
C GLU A 25 -10.30 -12.32 11.13
N PHE A 26 -9.92 -12.02 9.88
CA PHE A 26 -8.71 -12.54 9.26
C PHE A 26 -7.46 -12.00 9.96
N MET A 27 -7.42 -10.69 10.24
CA MET A 27 -6.28 -10.05 10.90
C MET A 27 -6.03 -10.68 12.27
N ARG A 28 -7.06 -10.84 13.10
CA ARG A 28 -6.95 -11.48 14.42
C ARG A 28 -6.49 -12.92 14.38
N ALA A 29 -6.84 -13.63 13.32
CA ALA A 29 -6.48 -15.04 13.18
C ALA A 29 -5.08 -15.28 12.61
N THR A 30 -4.46 -14.27 11.98
CA THR A 30 -3.20 -14.43 11.25
C THR A 30 -2.07 -13.55 11.75
N ILE A 31 -2.38 -12.53 12.55
CA ILE A 31 -1.37 -11.69 13.22
C ILE A 31 -1.08 -12.28 14.60
N ASP A 32 0.19 -12.52 14.85
CA ASP A 32 0.69 -13.03 16.14
C ASP A 32 0.89 -11.86 17.13
N ALA A 33 -0.21 -11.22 17.49
CA ALA A 33 -0.27 -10.16 18.50
C ALA A 33 -1.72 -9.95 18.97
N ASP A 34 -1.89 -9.45 20.19
CA ASP A 34 -3.17 -9.00 20.68
C ASP A 34 -3.58 -7.70 20.00
N LEU A 35 -4.54 -7.79 19.08
CA LEU A 35 -5.04 -6.62 18.36
C LEU A 35 -6.10 -5.87 19.18
N PRO A 36 -6.02 -4.54 19.25
CA PRO A 36 -7.10 -3.72 19.81
C PRO A 36 -8.43 -3.95 19.08
N ALA A 37 -9.50 -3.31 19.54
CA ALA A 37 -10.80 -3.36 18.86
C ALA A 37 -10.68 -2.90 17.40
N ALA A 38 -11.57 -3.41 16.54
CA ALA A 38 -11.62 -2.98 15.15
C ALA A 38 -11.73 -1.45 15.04
N GLY A 39 -10.92 -0.86 14.18
CA GLY A 39 -10.79 0.58 14.04
C GLY A 39 -9.79 1.26 14.99
N HIS A 40 -9.26 0.58 16.01
CA HIS A 40 -8.24 1.08 16.92
C HIS A 40 -6.81 0.66 16.53
N TYR A 41 -6.66 -0.09 15.47
CA TYR A 41 -5.37 -0.40 14.86
C TYR A 41 -5.42 -0.13 13.35
N ALA A 42 -4.28 0.08 12.75
CA ALA A 42 -4.14 0.16 11.30
C ALA A 42 -3.26 -0.98 10.81
N ALA A 43 -3.56 -1.47 9.62
CA ALA A 43 -2.72 -2.44 8.95
C ALA A 43 -2.51 -2.07 7.48
N GLY A 44 -1.38 -2.52 6.92
CA GLY A 44 -1.08 -2.27 5.52
C GLY A 44 0.08 -3.09 5.01
N ILE A 45 0.05 -3.39 3.71
CA ILE A 45 1.10 -4.18 3.06
C ILE A 45 2.20 -3.25 2.58
N ALA A 46 3.39 -3.42 3.17
CA ALA A 46 4.63 -2.81 2.76
C ALA A 46 5.32 -3.63 1.66
N PHE A 47 5.91 -2.94 0.70
CA PHE A 47 6.77 -3.51 -0.35
C PHE A 47 8.21 -3.24 0.06
N LEU A 48 8.84 -4.25 0.65
CA LEU A 48 10.18 -4.19 1.22
C LEU A 48 11.22 -4.78 0.26
N ASP A 49 12.48 -4.57 0.56
CA ASP A 49 13.58 -5.23 -0.14
C ASP A 49 13.51 -6.76 0.04
N ARG A 50 13.96 -7.50 -0.95
CA ARG A 50 14.04 -8.97 -0.88
C ARG A 50 15.22 -9.46 -0.05
N ASP A 51 16.26 -8.65 0.05
CA ASP A 51 17.37 -8.95 0.94
C ASP A 51 16.92 -8.83 2.40
N ILE A 52 17.14 -9.88 3.18
CA ILE A 52 16.67 -9.99 4.57
C ILE A 52 17.29 -8.89 5.45
N ALA A 53 18.56 -8.58 5.25
CA ALA A 53 19.23 -7.56 6.06
C ALA A 53 18.73 -6.15 5.67
N ALA A 54 18.49 -5.90 4.38
CA ALA A 54 17.94 -4.64 3.91
C ALA A 54 16.51 -4.45 4.41
N SER A 55 15.63 -5.46 4.27
CA SER A 55 14.26 -5.37 4.78
C SER A 55 14.21 -5.21 6.30
N GLY A 56 15.11 -5.88 7.03
CA GLY A 56 15.21 -5.69 8.49
C GLY A 56 15.57 -4.25 8.89
N ARG A 57 16.48 -3.59 8.14
CA ARG A 57 16.78 -2.17 8.36
C ARG A 57 15.59 -1.27 8.04
N GLN A 58 14.86 -1.58 6.97
CA GLN A 58 13.64 -0.84 6.61
C GLN A 58 12.56 -0.98 7.70
N GLU A 59 12.34 -2.18 8.23
CA GLU A 59 11.40 -2.42 9.32
C GLU A 59 11.78 -1.63 10.59
N GLN A 60 13.06 -1.62 10.97
CA GLN A 60 13.56 -0.86 12.11
C GLN A 60 13.38 0.65 11.92
N ALA A 61 13.69 1.18 10.73
CA ALA A 61 13.50 2.59 10.43
C ALA A 61 12.01 2.99 10.48
N ILE A 62 11.13 2.16 9.93
CA ILE A 62 9.68 2.40 9.98
C ILE A 62 9.16 2.32 11.42
N ALA A 63 9.68 1.41 12.24
CA ALA A 63 9.31 1.32 13.65
C ALA A 63 9.74 2.58 14.43
N ALA A 64 10.92 3.15 14.14
CA ALA A 64 11.37 4.40 14.72
C ALA A 64 10.42 5.56 14.34
N ILE A 65 10.07 5.68 13.05
CA ILE A 65 9.10 6.68 12.56
C ILE A 65 7.75 6.50 13.26
N ALA A 66 7.23 5.27 13.35
CA ALA A 66 5.95 5.01 14.02
C ALA A 66 5.97 5.47 15.48
N LYS A 67 7.07 5.23 16.18
CA LYS A 67 7.25 5.66 17.58
C LYS A 67 7.29 7.19 17.71
N GLU A 68 7.97 7.88 16.81
CA GLU A 68 7.98 9.35 16.77
C GLU A 68 6.58 9.93 16.53
N GLU A 69 5.76 9.25 15.71
CA GLU A 69 4.35 9.58 15.46
C GLU A 69 3.41 9.12 16.61
N GLY A 70 3.94 8.57 17.69
CA GLY A 70 3.18 8.13 18.85
C GLY A 70 2.42 6.82 18.66
N LEU A 71 2.88 5.97 17.75
CA LEU A 71 2.30 4.66 17.48
C LEU A 71 3.29 3.55 17.80
N ASP A 72 2.77 2.42 18.27
CA ASP A 72 3.54 1.19 18.45
C ASP A 72 3.35 0.24 17.27
N VAL A 73 4.45 -0.42 16.89
CA VAL A 73 4.40 -1.57 15.98
C VAL A 73 3.97 -2.79 16.78
N LEU A 74 2.77 -3.30 16.49
CA LEU A 74 2.28 -4.51 17.15
C LEU A 74 2.86 -5.77 16.49
N ALA A 75 2.97 -5.77 15.16
CA ALA A 75 3.49 -6.91 14.42
C ALA A 75 3.98 -6.55 13.02
N TRP A 76 4.90 -7.38 12.53
CA TRP A 76 5.21 -7.57 11.13
C TRP A 76 4.87 -9.01 10.73
N ARG A 77 3.97 -9.20 9.77
CA ARG A 77 3.58 -10.49 9.24
C ARG A 77 4.06 -10.63 7.80
N THR A 78 4.81 -11.67 7.48
CA THR A 78 5.11 -12.00 6.08
C THR A 78 3.82 -12.39 5.36
N VAL A 79 3.51 -11.72 4.25
CA VAL A 79 2.37 -12.07 3.40
C VAL A 79 2.76 -13.29 2.55
N PRO A 80 2.03 -14.40 2.63
CA PRO A 80 2.28 -15.55 1.79
C PRO A 80 2.09 -15.18 0.31
N THR A 81 3.02 -15.61 -0.53
CA THR A 81 2.93 -15.40 -1.98
C THR A 81 3.34 -16.65 -2.73
N ASP A 82 2.65 -16.94 -3.83
CA ASP A 82 3.04 -17.98 -4.78
C ASP A 82 3.48 -17.33 -6.11
N PRO A 83 4.79 -17.26 -6.38
CA PRO A 83 5.31 -16.64 -7.60
C PRO A 83 5.18 -17.52 -8.86
N ASN A 84 4.62 -18.72 -8.74
CA ASN A 84 4.44 -19.62 -9.88
C ASN A 84 3.55 -18.97 -10.95
N GLY A 85 4.00 -19.02 -12.20
CA GLY A 85 3.28 -18.43 -13.33
C GLY A 85 3.50 -16.92 -13.52
N LEU A 86 4.36 -16.28 -12.74
CA LEU A 86 4.77 -14.90 -12.98
C LEU A 86 5.75 -14.82 -14.17
N GLY A 87 5.63 -13.74 -14.95
CA GLY A 87 6.61 -13.42 -15.97
C GLY A 87 7.95 -12.94 -15.39
N LEU A 88 9.02 -13.10 -16.16
CA LEU A 88 10.39 -12.79 -15.72
C LEU A 88 10.55 -11.36 -15.17
N GLN A 89 9.92 -10.38 -15.80
CA GLN A 89 10.00 -8.98 -15.36
C GLN A 89 9.32 -8.78 -14.01
N ALA A 90 8.15 -9.38 -13.79
CA ALA A 90 7.45 -9.33 -12.51
C ALA A 90 8.28 -10.00 -11.40
N LEU A 91 8.86 -11.17 -11.68
CA LEU A 91 9.74 -11.90 -10.77
C LEU A 91 10.99 -11.09 -10.40
N ALA A 92 11.65 -10.49 -11.39
CA ALA A 92 12.89 -9.73 -11.19
C ALA A 92 12.70 -8.51 -10.29
N SER A 93 11.54 -7.86 -10.38
CA SER A 93 11.20 -6.64 -9.62
C SER A 93 10.26 -6.87 -8.44
N MET A 94 9.91 -8.12 -8.13
CA MET A 94 9.00 -8.47 -7.05
C MET A 94 9.58 -8.04 -5.69
N PRO A 95 8.85 -7.27 -4.87
CA PRO A 95 9.28 -6.95 -3.52
C PRO A 95 9.02 -8.11 -2.54
N ALA A 96 9.56 -8.01 -1.34
CA ALA A 96 9.06 -8.76 -0.21
C ALA A 96 7.79 -8.08 0.34
N PHE A 97 6.74 -8.87 0.59
CA PHE A 97 5.48 -8.35 1.09
C PHE A 97 5.34 -8.66 2.57
N LYS A 98 5.19 -7.61 3.38
CA LYS A 98 4.89 -7.77 4.80
C LYS A 98 3.73 -6.86 5.21
N THR A 99 2.83 -7.37 6.03
CA THR A 99 1.80 -6.58 6.70
C THR A 99 2.40 -5.97 7.95
N LEU A 100 2.39 -4.63 8.00
CA LEU A 100 2.66 -3.86 9.21
C LEU A 100 1.35 -3.65 9.95
N VAL A 101 1.38 -3.81 11.28
CA VAL A 101 0.24 -3.47 12.15
C VAL A 101 0.70 -2.46 13.19
N LEU A 102 -0.04 -1.35 13.28
CA LEU A 102 0.22 -0.22 14.17
C LEU A 102 -0.99 0.07 15.05
N ALA A 103 -0.75 0.48 16.28
CA ALA A 103 -1.80 0.99 17.15
C ALA A 103 -1.29 2.11 18.06
N ASP A 104 -2.22 2.91 18.57
CA ASP A 104 -1.96 3.85 19.64
C ASP A 104 -1.76 3.09 20.96
N PRO A 105 -0.59 3.22 21.64
CA PRO A 105 -0.32 2.54 22.89
C PRO A 105 -1.28 2.94 24.04
N LYS A 106 -1.94 4.09 23.94
CA LYS A 106 -2.93 4.54 24.91
C LYS A 106 -4.34 4.05 24.60
N GLY A 107 -4.59 3.58 23.37
CA GLY A 107 -5.90 3.14 22.92
C GLY A 107 -6.92 4.27 22.74
N GLU A 108 -6.47 5.52 22.69
CA GLU A 108 -7.33 6.71 22.59
C GLU A 108 -7.76 6.99 21.14
N LEU A 109 -6.92 6.60 20.15
CA LEU A 109 -7.19 6.85 18.75
C LEU A 109 -8.08 5.77 18.15
N ALA A 110 -9.01 6.18 17.29
CA ALA A 110 -9.88 5.27 16.54
C ALA A 110 -10.22 5.80 15.14
N GLY A 111 -10.45 4.90 14.20
CA GLY A 111 -10.94 5.22 12.85
C GLY A 111 -10.08 6.25 12.14
N ILE A 112 -10.66 7.40 11.81
CA ILE A 112 -9.98 8.45 11.04
C ILE A 112 -8.80 9.08 11.79
N ASP A 113 -8.79 9.07 13.13
CA ASP A 113 -7.69 9.63 13.91
C ASP A 113 -6.47 8.70 13.86
N VAL A 114 -6.67 7.38 13.87
CA VAL A 114 -5.62 6.41 13.55
C VAL A 114 -5.12 6.63 12.12
N ASP A 115 -6.03 6.77 11.15
CA ASP A 115 -5.66 6.96 9.74
C ASP A 115 -4.84 8.24 9.53
N ARG A 116 -5.09 9.31 10.26
CA ARG A 116 -4.28 10.54 10.21
C ARG A 116 -2.85 10.28 10.68
N ARG A 117 -2.69 9.59 11.80
CA ARG A 117 -1.35 9.25 12.34
C ARG A 117 -0.58 8.32 11.40
N VAL A 118 -1.20 7.24 10.95
CA VAL A 118 -0.52 6.32 10.02
C VAL A 118 -0.27 6.92 8.64
N TYR A 119 -0.97 8.00 8.27
CA TYR A 119 -0.65 8.76 7.06
C TYR A 119 0.73 9.41 7.16
N HIS A 120 1.10 9.99 8.32
CA HIS A 120 2.44 10.51 8.58
C HIS A 120 3.47 9.39 8.49
N VAL A 121 3.26 8.29 9.24
CA VAL A 121 4.18 7.13 9.18
C VAL A 121 4.39 6.67 7.74
N ARG A 122 3.33 6.53 6.96
CA ARG A 122 3.41 6.09 5.57
C ARG A 122 4.19 7.08 4.70
N LYS A 123 3.90 8.38 4.82
CA LYS A 123 4.58 9.41 4.01
C LYS A 123 6.06 9.49 4.34
N ARG A 124 6.40 9.48 5.61
CA ARG A 124 7.78 9.47 6.07
C ARG A 124 8.50 8.19 5.64
N ALA A 125 7.88 7.02 5.76
CA ALA A 125 8.44 5.77 5.27
C ALA A 125 8.71 5.79 3.75
N GLU A 126 7.80 6.38 2.96
CA GLU A 126 8.01 6.57 1.51
C GLU A 126 9.19 7.52 1.22
N HIS A 127 9.38 8.60 1.98
CA HIS A 127 10.40 9.61 1.74
C HIS A 127 11.76 9.27 2.34
N GLU A 128 11.78 8.82 3.59
CA GLU A 128 13.01 8.63 4.35
C GLU A 128 13.60 7.22 4.18
N VAL A 129 12.74 6.22 3.97
CA VAL A 129 13.14 4.80 3.90
C VAL A 129 13.02 4.23 2.49
N GLY A 130 12.23 4.87 1.62
CA GLY A 130 11.99 4.40 0.26
C GLY A 130 11.05 3.19 0.18
N VAL A 131 10.21 2.98 1.20
CA VAL A 131 9.28 1.85 1.27
C VAL A 131 7.89 2.28 0.81
N TYR A 132 7.35 1.57 -0.16
CA TYR A 132 5.99 1.77 -0.64
C TYR A 132 4.98 0.97 0.17
N PHE A 133 3.88 1.60 0.56
CA PHE A 133 2.72 0.92 1.14
C PHE A 133 1.56 0.91 0.16
N ALA A 134 1.04 -0.28 -0.16
CA ALA A 134 -0.16 -0.42 -0.97
C ALA A 134 -1.36 0.30 -0.33
N SER A 135 -1.51 0.15 0.98
CA SER A 135 -2.35 0.94 1.87
C SER A 135 -1.76 0.86 3.28
N LEU A 136 -2.10 1.79 4.16
CA LEU A 136 -1.88 1.72 5.61
C LEU A 136 -3.04 2.48 6.25
N SER A 137 -3.99 1.76 6.84
CA SER A 137 -5.27 2.31 7.28
C SER A 137 -5.91 1.43 8.35
N SER A 138 -6.75 2.03 9.19
CA SER A 138 -7.61 1.30 10.13
C SER A 138 -8.86 0.71 9.46
N ARG A 139 -9.17 1.13 8.22
CA ARG A 139 -10.44 0.84 7.56
C ARG A 139 -10.32 -0.02 6.31
N THR A 140 -9.18 0.01 5.63
CA THR A 140 -9.01 -0.69 4.36
C THR A 140 -7.64 -1.34 4.23
N ILE A 141 -7.58 -2.44 3.48
CA ILE A 141 -6.34 -3.10 3.07
C ILE A 141 -6.34 -3.32 1.56
N THR A 142 -5.16 -3.24 0.94
CA THR A 142 -4.99 -3.39 -0.51
C THR A 142 -3.99 -4.49 -0.83
N TYR A 143 -4.42 -5.47 -1.62
CA TYR A 143 -3.59 -6.47 -2.26
C TYR A 143 -3.47 -6.15 -3.74
N LYS A 144 -2.27 -6.00 -4.26
CA LYS A 144 -2.04 -5.64 -5.67
C LYS A 144 -0.64 -5.99 -6.14
N GLY A 145 -0.49 -6.05 -7.47
CA GLY A 145 0.83 -6.30 -8.04
C GLY A 145 0.86 -6.35 -9.56
N MET A 146 2.03 -6.68 -10.10
CA MET A 146 2.26 -6.96 -11.53
C MET A 146 1.69 -8.33 -11.89
N LEU A 147 0.36 -8.44 -11.84
CA LEU A 147 -0.42 -9.66 -11.95
C LEU A 147 -1.51 -9.51 -13.00
N THR A 148 -1.91 -10.60 -13.60
CA THR A 148 -3.22 -10.67 -14.27
C THR A 148 -4.31 -10.86 -13.22
N THR A 149 -5.56 -10.59 -13.60
CA THR A 149 -6.72 -10.85 -12.70
C THR A 149 -6.76 -12.31 -12.25
N MET A 150 -6.41 -13.24 -13.12
CA MET A 150 -6.41 -14.67 -12.81
C MET A 150 -5.28 -15.08 -11.85
N GLN A 151 -4.19 -14.30 -11.81
CA GLN A 151 -3.04 -14.56 -10.95
C GLN A 151 -3.23 -13.96 -9.55
N LEU A 152 -4.08 -12.96 -9.36
CA LEU A 152 -4.18 -12.20 -8.10
C LEU A 152 -4.48 -13.12 -6.90
N LYS A 153 -5.49 -13.96 -7.01
CA LYS A 153 -5.91 -14.87 -5.92
C LYS A 153 -4.91 -16.01 -5.67
N PRO A 154 -4.40 -16.72 -6.71
CA PRO A 154 -3.35 -17.70 -6.50
C PRO A 154 -2.04 -17.11 -5.94
N PHE A 155 -1.66 -15.91 -6.40
CA PHE A 155 -0.44 -15.26 -5.94
C PHE A 155 -0.50 -14.84 -4.47
N PHE A 156 -1.67 -14.39 -3.99
CA PHE A 156 -1.92 -14.05 -2.59
C PHE A 156 -2.87 -15.08 -1.95
N PRO A 157 -2.36 -16.19 -1.38
CA PRO A 157 -3.19 -17.20 -0.72
C PRO A 157 -4.14 -16.64 0.35
N ASP A 158 -3.76 -15.52 1.01
CA ASP A 158 -4.62 -14.81 1.95
C ASP A 158 -6.01 -14.52 1.37
N LEU A 159 -6.11 -14.20 0.07
CA LEU A 159 -7.38 -13.91 -0.61
C LEU A 159 -8.29 -15.15 -0.78
N SER A 160 -7.82 -16.34 -0.41
CA SER A 160 -8.58 -17.58 -0.41
C SER A 160 -9.07 -17.99 0.98
N ASP A 161 -8.66 -17.27 2.02
CA ASP A 161 -9.10 -17.52 3.39
C ASP A 161 -10.56 -17.11 3.58
N GLU A 162 -11.38 -17.99 4.14
CA GLU A 162 -12.82 -17.75 4.35
C GLU A 162 -13.12 -16.60 5.32
N ARG A 163 -12.15 -16.24 6.16
CA ARG A 163 -12.22 -15.10 7.09
C ARG A 163 -11.91 -13.77 6.43
N MET A 164 -11.42 -13.77 5.17
CA MET A 164 -11.19 -12.58 4.35
C MET A 164 -12.52 -12.01 3.85
N LYS A 165 -13.35 -11.57 4.77
CA LYS A 165 -14.68 -11.02 4.49
C LYS A 165 -14.65 -9.52 4.36
N THR A 166 -15.42 -8.99 3.42
CA THR A 166 -15.51 -7.54 3.19
C THR A 166 -16.92 -7.12 2.80
N THR A 167 -17.30 -5.93 3.21
CA THR A 167 -18.58 -5.30 2.82
C THR A 167 -18.44 -4.42 1.58
N VAL A 168 -17.20 -4.07 1.21
CA VAL A 168 -16.90 -3.26 0.03
C VAL A 168 -15.58 -3.68 -0.59
N ALA A 169 -15.53 -3.73 -1.92
CA ALA A 169 -14.31 -4.00 -2.65
C ALA A 169 -14.19 -3.06 -3.87
N THR A 170 -13.01 -2.46 -4.04
CA THR A 170 -12.62 -1.79 -5.28
C THR A 170 -11.61 -2.66 -5.99
N VAL A 171 -11.91 -3.10 -7.19
CA VAL A 171 -11.04 -3.97 -7.99
C VAL A 171 -10.60 -3.27 -9.27
N HIS A 172 -9.37 -3.57 -9.70
CA HIS A 172 -8.86 -3.10 -10.97
C HIS A 172 -7.98 -4.17 -11.61
N SER A 173 -8.02 -4.27 -12.95
CA SER A 173 -7.43 -5.40 -13.67
C SER A 173 -6.35 -5.01 -14.68
N ARG A 174 -5.88 -3.77 -14.65
CA ARG A 174 -4.80 -3.30 -15.53
C ARG A 174 -4.11 -2.04 -14.98
N PHE A 175 -2.95 -1.70 -15.54
CA PHE A 175 -2.31 -0.41 -15.32
C PHE A 175 -3.08 0.73 -16.00
N SER A 176 -2.84 1.94 -15.52
CA SER A 176 -3.26 3.15 -16.23
C SER A 176 -2.58 3.22 -17.60
N THR A 177 -3.25 3.82 -18.57
CA THR A 177 -2.71 4.03 -19.92
C THR A 177 -1.38 4.78 -19.84
N ASN A 178 -0.39 4.34 -20.62
CA ASN A 178 0.96 4.90 -20.66
C ASN A 178 1.78 4.77 -19.36
N THR A 179 1.40 3.90 -18.44
CA THR A 179 2.17 3.59 -17.24
C THR A 179 3.17 2.47 -17.52
N PHE A 180 4.44 2.66 -17.19
CA PHE A 180 5.40 1.57 -17.17
C PHE A 180 5.04 0.61 -16.04
N PRO A 181 4.88 -0.69 -16.32
CA PRO A 181 4.52 -1.66 -15.31
C PRO A 181 5.51 -1.69 -14.15
N SER A 182 5.00 -1.57 -12.94
CA SER A 182 5.75 -1.79 -11.70
C SER A 182 4.80 -2.20 -10.58
N TRP A 183 5.32 -2.88 -9.56
CA TRP A 183 4.51 -3.36 -8.44
C TRP A 183 3.74 -2.23 -7.74
N PRO A 184 4.37 -1.06 -7.43
CA PRO A 184 3.65 0.06 -6.79
C PRO A 184 2.58 0.70 -7.67
N LEU A 185 2.76 0.69 -9.00
CA LEU A 185 1.84 1.35 -9.93
C LEU A 185 0.63 0.51 -10.33
N ALA A 186 0.58 -0.77 -9.92
CA ALA A 186 -0.66 -1.55 -10.03
C ALA A 186 -1.78 -0.88 -9.23
N GLN A 187 -3.01 -1.00 -9.72
CA GLN A 187 -4.18 -0.44 -9.06
C GLN A 187 -4.98 -1.53 -8.34
N PRO A 188 -5.85 -1.15 -7.39
CA PRO A 188 -6.24 0.21 -7.01
C PRO A 188 -5.17 0.94 -6.18
N PHE A 189 -5.25 2.28 -6.18
CA PHE A 189 -4.49 3.13 -5.28
C PHE A 189 -5.35 3.46 -4.07
N ARG A 190 -4.95 3.10 -2.89
CA ARG A 190 -5.54 3.37 -1.58
C ARG A 190 -7.07 3.51 -1.54
N MET A 191 -7.65 4.47 -2.26
CA MET A 191 -9.11 4.70 -2.33
C MET A 191 -9.57 5.00 -3.76
N LEU A 192 -8.71 4.81 -4.76
CA LEU A 192 -8.98 5.19 -6.15
C LEU A 192 -8.56 4.08 -7.11
N ALA A 193 -9.41 3.79 -8.08
CA ALA A 193 -9.07 3.00 -9.26
C ALA A 193 -9.47 3.78 -10.52
N HIS A 194 -8.55 3.90 -11.48
CA HIS A 194 -8.76 4.72 -12.67
C HIS A 194 -7.93 4.20 -13.85
N ASN A 195 -8.49 4.19 -15.05
CA ASN A 195 -7.77 3.75 -16.25
C ASN A 195 -6.60 4.67 -16.65
N GLY A 196 -6.55 5.90 -16.13
CA GLY A 196 -5.41 6.78 -16.28
C GLY A 196 -5.34 7.54 -17.60
N GLU A 197 -6.47 7.76 -18.27
CA GLU A 197 -6.51 8.65 -19.43
C GLU A 197 -6.58 10.11 -18.97
N ILE A 198 -5.44 10.61 -18.49
CA ILE A 198 -5.33 11.97 -17.96
C ILE A 198 -4.53 12.81 -18.94
N ASN A 199 -5.19 13.77 -19.58
CA ASN A 199 -4.53 14.77 -20.38
C ASN A 199 -3.82 15.78 -19.48
N THR A 200 -2.68 16.32 -19.93
CA THR A 200 -1.95 17.39 -19.23
C THR A 200 -1.52 17.05 -17.80
N ILE A 201 -1.14 15.80 -17.51
CA ILE A 201 -0.71 15.38 -16.18
C ILE A 201 0.46 16.25 -15.66
N GLN A 202 1.37 16.65 -16.52
CA GLN A 202 2.49 17.52 -16.15
C GLN A 202 2.00 18.89 -15.66
N GLY A 203 1.01 19.48 -16.33
CA GLY A 203 0.37 20.72 -15.90
C GLY A 203 -0.30 20.58 -14.54
N ASN A 204 -1.02 19.49 -14.32
CA ASN A 204 -1.68 19.19 -13.04
C ASN A 204 -0.65 19.04 -11.91
N ARG A 205 0.47 18.35 -12.16
CA ARG A 205 1.57 18.22 -11.20
C ARG A 205 2.18 19.58 -10.87
N ASN A 206 2.47 20.39 -11.86
CA ASN A 206 3.06 21.73 -11.66
C ASN A 206 2.13 22.61 -10.83
N TRP A 207 0.83 22.62 -11.14
CA TRP A 207 -0.18 23.33 -10.35
C TRP A 207 -0.25 22.83 -8.91
N PHE A 208 -0.25 21.52 -8.71
CA PHE A 208 -0.27 20.97 -7.36
C PHE A 208 0.99 21.33 -6.59
N THR A 209 2.18 21.20 -7.21
CA THR A 209 3.46 21.58 -6.61
C THR A 209 3.47 23.06 -6.21
N ALA A 210 2.95 23.94 -7.06
CA ALA A 210 2.86 25.38 -6.74
C ALA A 210 1.90 25.66 -5.56
N ARG A 211 0.89 24.81 -5.34
CA ARG A 211 -0.08 24.97 -4.25
C ARG A 211 0.36 24.33 -2.94
N GLN A 212 1.20 23.28 -2.99
CA GLN A 212 1.48 22.48 -1.79
C GLN A 212 2.14 23.30 -0.67
N GLY A 213 2.94 24.32 -0.96
CA GLY A 213 3.48 25.24 0.04
C GLY A 213 2.43 26.13 0.75
N ARG A 214 1.16 26.08 0.31
CA ARG A 214 0.02 26.76 0.96
C ARG A 214 -0.90 25.81 1.71
N LEU A 215 -0.63 24.53 1.64
CA LEU A 215 -1.45 23.54 2.33
C LEU A 215 -1.28 23.72 3.85
N LYS A 216 -2.39 23.81 4.53
CA LYS A 216 -2.47 23.87 5.99
C LYS A 216 -3.57 22.94 6.45
N SER A 217 -3.36 22.30 7.58
CA SER A 217 -4.35 21.43 8.19
C SER A 217 -4.16 21.39 9.71
N ASP A 218 -5.15 21.86 10.44
CA ASP A 218 -5.17 21.73 11.89
C ASP A 218 -5.30 20.27 12.36
N LEU A 219 -5.72 19.37 11.44
CA LEU A 219 -5.92 17.95 11.72
C LEU A 219 -4.68 17.09 11.46
N LEU A 220 -3.77 17.56 10.61
CA LEU A 220 -2.57 16.83 10.22
C LEU A 220 -1.29 17.41 10.85
N GLY A 221 -1.39 18.55 11.56
CA GLY A 221 -0.23 19.17 12.17
C GLY A 221 0.74 19.78 11.15
N ASP A 222 2.05 19.51 11.31
CA ASP A 222 3.06 20.06 10.44
C ASP A 222 2.98 19.42 9.04
N MET A 223 2.65 20.25 8.06
CA MET A 223 2.55 19.81 6.67
C MET A 223 3.92 19.63 6.00
N ASP A 224 4.98 20.23 6.53
CA ASP A 224 6.31 20.16 5.93
C ASP A 224 6.88 18.73 5.99
N GLU A 225 6.53 17.97 7.03
CA GLU A 225 6.89 16.55 7.16
C GLU A 225 6.23 15.65 6.10
N LEU A 226 5.11 16.10 5.54
CA LEU A 226 4.35 15.36 4.53
C LEU A 226 4.73 15.72 3.09
N LEU A 227 5.56 16.75 2.90
CA LEU A 227 5.97 17.18 1.56
C LEU A 227 7.11 16.31 0.99
N PRO A 228 7.11 16.08 -0.32
CA PRO A 228 6.07 16.39 -1.29
C PRO A 228 4.85 15.48 -1.15
N ILE A 229 3.65 16.04 -1.24
CA ILE A 229 2.41 15.24 -1.21
C ILE A 229 2.35 14.30 -2.42
N LEU A 230 2.68 14.82 -3.61
CA LEU A 230 2.82 13.98 -4.81
C LEU A 230 4.17 13.30 -4.81
N THR A 231 4.16 11.98 -4.87
CA THR A 231 5.39 11.19 -4.98
C THR A 231 6.06 11.45 -6.33
N PRO A 232 7.34 11.87 -6.38
CA PRO A 232 8.06 12.05 -7.64
C PRO A 232 8.14 10.74 -8.43
N GLY A 233 7.99 10.81 -9.75
CA GLY A 233 8.15 9.66 -10.64
C GLY A 233 6.91 8.79 -10.86
N TYR A 234 5.78 9.11 -10.21
CA TYR A 234 4.51 8.39 -10.40
C TYR A 234 3.49 9.23 -11.16
#